data_6f3e6ca09b12dabb1d3fa5a757e8358f
#
_entry.id   6f3e6ca09b12dabb1d3fa5a757e8358f
#
_cell.length_a   1.000
_cell.length_b   1.000
_cell.length_c   1.000
_cell.angle_alpha   90.00
_cell.angle_beta   90.00
_cell.angle_gamma   90.00
#
_symmetry.space_group_name_H-M   'P 1'
#
loop_
_entity.id
_entity.type
_entity.pdbx_description
1 polymer ?
#
loop_
_entity_poly.entity_id
_entity_poly.type
_entity_poly.pdbx_seq_one_letter_code
_entity_poly.pdbx_strand_id
1 'polypeptide(L)'
;MATSRGPEQARRKSEGAAPPLVLVDGSNVAHSSEGDQGHLANIRLVCDKLREEGYEPLVLVDAALRHQIDERAEYERMVDAGIIRQAPAGTDADYFILSFARELDASIVSNDRFRDRQKAFPDAANRLIRYMVVKGEVVLERRTGPRHP
;
A
#
# COMPACT_ATOMS: atom_id res chain seq x y z
N MET A 1 1.03 11.43 26.08
CA MET A 1 1.11 11.04 26.22
C MET A 1 0.95 10.36 26.03
N ALA A 2 0.99 10.00 25.66
CA ALA A 2 0.95 9.35 25.54
C ALA A 2 0.77 8.63 25.49
N THR A 3 0.66 8.17 25.34
CA THR A 3 0.57 7.46 25.40
C THR A 3 0.01 6.79 25.34
N SER A 4 -0.33 6.35 25.16
CA SER A 4 -0.67 5.65 25.21
C SER A 4 -0.91 4.91 24.68
N ARG A 5 -0.95 4.23 24.41
CA ARG A 5 -1.04 3.56 23.85
C ARG A 5 -1.18 2.52 24.18
N GLY A 6 -1.12 1.98 24.16
CA GLY A 6 -0.98 1.09 24.59
C GLY A 6 -0.53 0.49 24.67
N PRO A 7 -0.50 -0.04 24.61
CA PRO A 7 0.17 -0.69 24.78
C PRO A 7 0.63 -0.81 24.56
N GLU A 8 0.61 -1.00 24.24
CA GLU A 8 1.03 -0.91 24.18
C GLU A 8 1.23 -0.87 23.68
N GLN A 9 1.00 -1.07 23.10
CA GLN A 9 1.28 -1.04 22.71
C GLN A 9 1.80 -1.20 22.35
N ALA A 10 1.74 -1.70 21.96
CA ALA A 10 2.30 -1.82 21.84
C ALA A 10 2.87 -1.56 21.73
N ARG A 11 3.03 -1.47 21.63
CA ARG A 11 3.63 -1.01 21.77
C ARG A 11 4.26 -0.84 22.04
N ARG A 12 4.50 -0.98 21.96
CA ARG A 12 5.11 -0.60 22.14
C ARG A 12 5.80 -0.66 21.89
N LYS A 13 5.91 -1.35 21.42
CA LYS A 13 6.55 -1.15 21.03
C LYS A 13 7.56 -0.60 21.09
N SER A 14 8.12 -1.18 20.60
CA SER A 14 9.19 -0.36 20.84
C SER A 14 8.78 1.04 20.95
N GLU A 15 8.83 1.57 22.07
CA GLU A 15 8.40 2.79 22.24
C GLU A 15 9.13 3.78 21.54
N GLY A 16 8.56 4.75 20.96
CA GLY A 16 9.21 5.82 20.24
C GLY A 16 9.52 5.50 18.79
N ALA A 17 9.44 4.27 18.40
CA ALA A 17 9.71 3.92 17.02
C ALA A 17 8.50 4.21 16.15
N ALA A 18 8.73 4.77 14.98
CA ALA A 18 7.66 4.99 14.03
C ALA A 18 7.15 3.65 13.51
N PRO A 19 5.88 3.55 13.15
CA PRO A 19 5.37 2.34 12.53
C PRO A 19 6.12 2.05 11.24
N PRO A 20 6.36 0.79 10.93
CA PRO A 20 7.01 0.48 9.66
C PRO A 20 6.16 0.89 8.49
N LEU A 21 6.81 1.39 7.46
CA LEU A 21 6.16 1.86 6.27
C LEU A 21 5.83 0.68 5.36
N VAL A 22 4.63 0.68 4.81
CA VAL A 22 4.21 -0.31 3.82
C VAL A 22 3.66 0.46 2.63
N LEU A 23 4.13 0.12 1.44
CA LEU A 23 3.64 0.75 0.23
C LEU A 23 2.36 0.06 -0.22
N VAL A 24 1.42 0.83 -0.71
CA VAL A 24 0.17 0.30 -1.25
C VAL A 24 0.14 0.62 -2.74
N ASP A 25 -0.04 -0.42 -3.55
CA ASP A 25 -0.20 -0.26 -4.99
C ASP A 25 -1.62 0.23 -5.22
N GLY A 26 -1.77 1.55 -5.20
CA GLY A 26 -3.10 2.17 -5.16
C GLY A 26 -3.92 1.91 -6.40
N SER A 27 -3.28 1.88 -7.57
CA SER A 27 -4.03 1.61 -8.80
C SER A 27 -4.58 0.20 -8.81
N ASN A 28 -3.78 -0.77 -8.34
CA ASN A 28 -4.23 -2.15 -8.25
C ASN A 28 -5.38 -2.27 -7.25
N VAL A 29 -5.23 -1.64 -6.08
CA VAL A 29 -6.24 -1.72 -5.03
C VAL A 29 -7.55 -1.03 -5.46
N ALA A 30 -7.44 0.15 -6.07
CA ALA A 30 -8.62 0.89 -6.51
C ALA A 30 -9.45 0.07 -7.49
N HIS A 31 -8.79 -0.70 -8.37
CA HIS A 31 -9.46 -1.47 -9.41
C HIS A 31 -9.70 -2.93 -9.02
N SER A 32 -9.64 -3.25 -7.73
CA SER A 32 -9.79 -4.63 -7.29
C SER A 32 -11.24 -5.12 -7.32
N SER A 33 -12.20 -4.22 -7.46
CA SER A 33 -13.60 -4.60 -7.62
C SER A 33 -13.90 -4.78 -9.09
N GLU A 34 -15.04 -5.42 -9.38
CA GLU A 34 -15.46 -5.62 -10.76
C GLU A 34 -15.76 -4.29 -11.42
N GLY A 35 -15.56 -4.25 -12.72
CA GLY A 35 -15.85 -3.07 -13.51
C GLY A 35 -14.59 -2.24 -13.75
N ASP A 36 -14.77 -1.17 -14.53
CA ASP A 36 -13.63 -0.35 -14.94
C ASP A 36 -13.35 0.82 -14.02
N GLN A 37 -14.27 1.08 -13.09
CA GLN A 37 -14.15 2.22 -12.21
C GLN A 37 -13.19 1.90 -11.07
N GLY A 38 -12.28 2.82 -10.78
CA GLY A 38 -11.48 2.73 -9.57
C GLY A 38 -12.28 3.23 -8.38
N HIS A 39 -12.13 2.57 -7.24
CA HIS A 39 -12.91 2.90 -6.05
C HIS A 39 -11.97 3.34 -4.93
N LEU A 40 -12.11 4.59 -4.53
CA LEU A 40 -11.30 5.14 -3.45
C LEU A 40 -11.57 4.40 -2.14
N ALA A 41 -12.79 3.91 -1.96
CA ALA A 41 -13.12 3.17 -0.75
C ALA A 41 -12.22 1.97 -0.54
N ASN A 42 -11.80 1.30 -1.61
CA ASN A 42 -10.90 0.16 -1.49
C ASN A 42 -9.54 0.59 -0.96
N ILE A 43 -9.05 1.74 -1.42
CA ILE A 43 -7.77 2.26 -0.92
C ILE A 43 -7.89 2.57 0.57
N ARG A 44 -8.99 3.21 0.97
CA ARG A 44 -9.19 3.53 2.39
C ARG A 44 -9.27 2.28 3.26
N LEU A 45 -9.97 1.25 2.77
CA LEU A 45 -10.08 0.01 3.53
C LEU A 45 -8.71 -0.63 3.75
N VAL A 46 -7.87 -0.66 2.73
CA VAL A 46 -6.54 -1.24 2.86
C VAL A 46 -5.68 -0.41 3.80
N CYS A 47 -5.74 0.90 3.68
CA CYS A 47 -4.97 1.77 4.57
C CYS A 47 -5.39 1.61 6.02
N ASP A 48 -6.71 1.54 6.27
CA ASP A 48 -7.20 1.36 7.64
C ASP A 48 -6.77 0.03 8.20
N LYS A 49 -6.81 -1.03 7.38
CA LYS A 49 -6.37 -2.34 7.83
C LYS A 49 -4.89 -2.34 8.18
N LEU A 50 -4.08 -1.69 7.37
CA LEU A 50 -2.65 -1.63 7.65
C LEU A 50 -2.38 -0.86 8.94
N ARG A 51 -3.06 0.26 9.15
CA ARG A 51 -2.88 1.01 10.39
C ARG A 51 -3.32 0.21 11.60
N GLU A 52 -4.42 -0.53 11.45
CA GLU A 52 -4.90 -1.39 12.50
C GLU A 52 -3.85 -2.43 12.90
N GLU A 53 -3.07 -2.89 11.93
CA GLU A 53 -2.03 -3.87 12.18
C GLU A 53 -0.67 -3.25 12.53
N GLY A 54 -0.64 -1.95 12.71
CA GLY A 54 0.57 -1.29 13.18
C GLY A 54 1.51 -0.77 12.11
N TYR A 55 1.02 -0.63 10.88
CA TYR A 55 1.84 -0.13 9.78
C TYR A 55 1.43 1.28 9.39
N GLU A 56 2.33 1.97 8.73
CA GLU A 56 2.03 3.26 8.14
C GLU A 56 1.95 3.08 6.63
N PRO A 57 0.76 3.24 6.04
CA PRO A 57 0.62 3.05 4.59
C PRO A 57 1.06 4.29 3.82
N LEU A 58 1.72 4.07 2.70
CA LEU A 58 1.99 5.11 1.73
C LEU A 58 1.47 4.60 0.40
N VAL A 59 0.49 5.28 -0.17
CA VAL A 59 -0.18 4.83 -1.38
C VAL A 59 0.52 5.44 -2.58
N LEU A 60 0.92 4.60 -3.52
CA LEU A 60 1.54 5.05 -4.77
C LEU A 60 0.61 4.66 -5.91
N VAL A 61 0.41 5.58 -6.85
CA VAL A 61 -0.52 5.37 -7.95
C VAL A 61 0.09 5.87 -9.24
N ASP A 62 -0.41 5.37 -10.37
CA ASP A 62 -0.02 5.96 -11.64
C ASP A 62 -0.77 7.28 -11.86
N ALA A 63 -0.26 8.09 -12.77
CA ALA A 63 -0.82 9.42 -12.99
C ALA A 63 -2.22 9.35 -13.58
N ALA A 64 -2.55 8.27 -14.26
CA ALA A 64 -3.86 8.16 -14.93
C ALA A 64 -4.99 7.85 -13.95
N LEU A 65 -4.68 7.39 -12.75
CA LEU A 65 -5.73 6.99 -11.82
C LEU A 65 -6.70 8.13 -11.52
N ARG A 66 -6.21 9.36 -11.50
CA ARG A 66 -7.05 10.51 -11.19
C ARG A 66 -8.25 10.63 -12.14
N HIS A 67 -8.13 10.08 -13.34
CA HIS A 67 -9.20 10.13 -14.33
C HIS A 67 -10.11 8.92 -14.27
N GLN A 68 -9.79 7.94 -13.44
CA GLN A 68 -10.49 6.67 -13.38
C GLN A 68 -11.12 6.39 -12.02
N ILE A 69 -10.86 7.24 -11.05
CA ILE A 69 -11.27 6.97 -9.68
C ILE A 69 -12.52 7.75 -9.34
N ASP A 70 -13.38 7.15 -8.52
CA ASP A 70 -14.54 7.83 -7.97
C ASP A 70 -14.11 8.72 -6.80
N GLU A 71 -15.04 9.46 -6.23
CA GLU A 71 -14.78 10.34 -5.10
C GLU A 71 -13.58 11.24 -5.37
N ARG A 72 -13.56 11.84 -6.54
CA ARG A 72 -12.40 12.59 -7.02
C ARG A 72 -11.95 13.65 -6.03
N ALA A 73 -12.88 14.37 -5.41
CA ALA A 73 -12.51 15.44 -4.50
C ALA A 73 -11.75 14.90 -3.29
N GLU A 74 -12.21 13.78 -2.75
CA GLU A 74 -11.50 13.16 -1.63
C GLU A 74 -10.15 12.62 -2.05
N TYR A 75 -10.09 12.03 -3.25
CA TYR A 75 -8.82 11.56 -3.79
C TYR A 75 -7.81 12.70 -3.85
N GLU A 76 -8.22 13.86 -4.38
CA GLU A 76 -7.31 14.98 -4.50
C GLU A 76 -6.87 15.50 -3.12
N ARG A 77 -7.77 15.46 -2.14
CA ARG A 77 -7.37 15.84 -0.78
C ARG A 77 -6.30 14.91 -0.22
N MET A 78 -6.42 13.61 -0.50
CA MET A 78 -5.43 12.66 -0.03
C MET A 78 -4.09 12.85 -0.74
N VAL A 79 -4.14 13.23 -2.02
CA VAL A 79 -2.91 13.57 -2.75
C VAL A 79 -2.26 14.80 -2.12
N ASP A 80 -3.06 15.84 -1.88
CA ASP A 80 -2.55 17.08 -1.30
C ASP A 80 -1.97 16.85 0.10
N ALA A 81 -2.55 15.92 0.84
CA ALA A 81 -2.07 15.59 2.18
C ALA A 81 -0.86 14.68 2.19
N GLY A 82 -0.43 14.20 1.03
CA GLY A 82 0.73 13.33 0.93
C GLY A 82 0.46 11.88 1.28
N ILE A 83 -0.80 11.51 1.47
CA ILE A 83 -1.16 10.11 1.73
C ILE A 83 -1.07 9.30 0.45
N ILE A 84 -1.45 9.91 -0.67
CA ILE A 84 -1.34 9.29 -1.99
C ILE A 84 -0.30 10.05 -2.77
N ARG A 85 0.67 9.33 -3.35
CA ARG A 85 1.66 9.92 -4.22
C ARG A 85 1.48 9.41 -5.63
N GLN A 86 1.42 10.32 -6.57
CA GLN A 86 1.24 9.98 -7.97
C GLN A 86 2.59 9.89 -8.66
N ALA A 87 2.81 8.83 -9.43
CA ALA A 87 3.99 8.76 -10.26
C ALA A 87 3.89 9.86 -11.32
N PRO A 88 5.01 10.49 -11.68
CA PRO A 88 4.95 11.51 -12.72
C PRO A 88 4.42 10.94 -14.03
N ALA A 89 3.67 11.75 -14.77
CA ALA A 89 3.12 11.33 -16.05
C ALA A 89 4.24 10.85 -16.94
N GLY A 90 4.01 9.76 -17.66
CA GLY A 90 5.01 9.18 -18.54
C GLY A 90 5.98 8.24 -17.83
N THR A 91 5.89 8.13 -16.51
CA THR A 91 6.73 7.22 -15.75
C THR A 91 6.07 5.84 -15.71
N ASP A 92 6.89 4.79 -15.79
CA ASP A 92 6.40 3.43 -15.56
C ASP A 92 6.04 3.30 -14.08
N ALA A 93 4.76 3.16 -13.80
CA ALA A 93 4.30 3.15 -12.41
C ALA A 93 4.82 1.94 -11.64
N ASP A 94 4.98 0.79 -12.31
CA ASP A 94 5.53 -0.39 -11.64
C ASP A 94 6.97 -0.14 -11.22
N TYR A 95 7.74 0.46 -12.10
CA TYR A 95 9.13 0.77 -11.78
C TYR A 95 9.20 1.77 -10.63
N PHE A 96 8.27 2.72 -10.61
CA PHE A 96 8.20 3.72 -9.57
C PHE A 96 7.99 3.07 -8.19
N ILE A 97 6.97 2.21 -8.07
CA ILE A 97 6.67 1.59 -6.78
C ILE A 97 7.77 0.61 -6.36
N LEU A 98 8.32 -0.13 -7.32
CA LEU A 98 9.38 -1.09 -6.99
C LEU A 98 10.66 -0.38 -6.57
N SER A 99 10.97 0.75 -7.19
CA SER A 99 12.12 1.54 -6.78
C SER A 99 11.96 2.10 -5.38
N PHE A 100 10.76 2.62 -5.07
CA PHE A 100 10.47 3.09 -3.73
C PHE A 100 10.62 1.97 -2.71
N ALA A 101 10.08 0.79 -3.03
CA ALA A 101 10.14 -0.33 -2.10
C ALA A 101 11.58 -0.74 -1.84
N ARG A 102 12.40 -0.77 -2.87
CA ARG A 102 13.80 -1.14 -2.71
C ARG A 102 14.55 -0.11 -1.89
N GLU A 103 14.33 1.17 -2.21
CA GLU A 103 15.02 2.24 -1.51
C GLU A 103 14.69 2.25 -0.02
N LEU A 104 13.42 1.99 0.32
CA LEU A 104 12.95 2.03 1.70
C LEU A 104 12.95 0.67 2.37
N ASP A 105 13.32 -0.36 1.64
CA ASP A 105 13.25 -1.75 2.12
C ASP A 105 11.87 -2.05 2.67
N ALA A 106 10.84 -1.71 1.90
CA ALA A 106 9.46 -1.80 2.34
C ALA A 106 8.71 -2.92 1.62
N SER A 107 7.68 -3.43 2.27
CA SER A 107 6.74 -4.35 1.64
C SER A 107 5.74 -3.57 0.79
N ILE A 108 5.11 -4.27 -0.14
CA ILE A 108 4.13 -3.69 -1.06
C ILE A 108 2.85 -4.51 -1.00
N VAL A 109 1.73 -3.83 -0.73
CA VAL A 109 0.42 -4.46 -0.81
C VAL A 109 -0.05 -4.37 -2.26
N SER A 110 -0.14 -5.50 -2.94
CA SER A 110 -0.59 -5.57 -4.33
C SER A 110 -0.88 -7.01 -4.68
N ASN A 111 -1.78 -7.20 -5.63
CA ASN A 111 -2.01 -8.53 -6.20
C ASN A 111 -1.30 -8.70 -7.54
N ASP A 112 -0.63 -7.65 -8.02
CA ASP A 112 0.24 -7.74 -9.18
C ASP A 112 1.54 -8.40 -8.75
N ARG A 113 2.01 -9.36 -9.50
CA ARG A 113 3.24 -10.06 -9.16
C ARG A 113 4.48 -9.43 -9.77
N PHE A 114 4.31 -8.38 -10.56
CA PHE A 114 5.41 -7.64 -11.16
C PHE A 114 6.38 -8.53 -11.95
N ARG A 115 5.83 -9.53 -12.64
CA ARG A 115 6.65 -10.51 -13.35
C ARG A 115 7.46 -9.87 -14.48
N ASP A 116 6.91 -8.84 -15.09
CA ASP A 116 7.58 -8.16 -16.20
C ASP A 116 8.74 -7.31 -15.72
N ARG A 117 8.91 -7.15 -14.41
CA ARG A 117 9.98 -6.35 -13.83
C ARG A 117 10.97 -7.20 -13.05
N GLN A 118 10.88 -8.51 -13.19
CA GLN A 118 11.64 -9.42 -12.34
C GLN A 118 13.15 -9.28 -12.55
N LYS A 119 13.58 -8.97 -13.76
CA LYS A 119 14.98 -8.79 -14.03
C LYS A 119 15.58 -7.64 -13.23
N ALA A 120 14.89 -6.50 -13.25
CA ALA A 120 15.36 -5.31 -12.54
C ALA A 120 15.13 -5.40 -11.04
N PHE A 121 14.11 -6.15 -10.62
CA PHE A 121 13.73 -6.27 -9.22
C PHE A 121 13.52 -7.72 -8.84
N PRO A 122 14.62 -8.48 -8.74
CA PRO A 122 14.48 -9.93 -8.50
C PRO A 122 13.89 -10.26 -7.14
N ASP A 123 13.92 -9.33 -6.18
CA ASP A 123 13.36 -9.57 -4.86
C ASP A 123 11.93 -9.04 -4.72
N ALA A 124 11.29 -8.63 -5.82
CA ALA A 124 9.95 -8.07 -5.73
C ALA A 124 8.96 -9.03 -5.09
N ALA A 125 9.04 -10.31 -5.41
CA ALA A 125 8.11 -11.29 -4.86
C ALA A 125 8.20 -11.37 -3.34
N ASN A 126 9.38 -11.15 -2.79
CA ASN A 126 9.56 -11.22 -1.34
C ASN A 126 8.98 -10.03 -0.61
N ARG A 127 8.68 -8.96 -1.35
CA ARG A 127 8.12 -7.76 -0.75
C ARG A 127 6.60 -7.73 -0.78
N LEU A 128 5.98 -8.65 -1.51
CA LEU A 128 4.54 -8.59 -1.74
C LEU A 128 3.75 -9.07 -0.54
N ILE A 129 2.71 -8.30 -0.22
CA ILE A 129 1.65 -8.69 0.69
C ILE A 129 0.40 -8.73 -0.17
N ARG A 130 -0.13 -9.92 -0.44
CA ARG A 130 -1.34 -10.06 -1.21
C ARG A 130 -2.54 -9.69 -0.36
N TYR A 131 -3.63 -9.34 -0.97
CA TYR A 131 -4.80 -8.92 -0.23
C TYR A 131 -6.07 -9.36 -0.93
N MET A 132 -7.16 -9.31 -0.19
CA MET A 132 -8.48 -9.60 -0.70
C MET A 132 -9.45 -8.67 0.00
N VAL A 133 -10.43 -8.15 -0.71
CA VAL A 133 -11.48 -7.33 -0.12
C VAL A 133 -12.77 -8.11 -0.25
N VAL A 134 -13.37 -8.46 0.88
CA VAL A 134 -14.59 -9.26 0.89
C VAL A 134 -15.60 -8.56 1.79
N LYS A 135 -16.70 -8.11 1.21
CA LYS A 135 -17.79 -7.48 1.94
C LYS A 135 -17.30 -6.36 2.84
N GLY A 136 -16.44 -5.52 2.29
CA GLY A 136 -15.94 -4.37 3.02
C GLY A 136 -14.85 -4.66 4.02
N GLU A 137 -14.35 -5.89 4.05
CA GLU A 137 -13.26 -6.26 4.94
C GLU A 137 -12.04 -6.65 4.14
N VAL A 138 -10.88 -6.24 4.63
CA VAL A 138 -9.62 -6.53 3.98
C VAL A 138 -8.94 -7.68 4.70
N VAL A 139 -8.53 -8.68 3.93
CA VAL A 139 -7.71 -9.77 4.44
C VAL A 139 -6.35 -9.63 3.79
N LEU A 140 -5.31 -9.58 4.60
CA LEU A 140 -3.94 -9.50 4.10
C LEU A 140 -3.32 -10.88 4.16
N GLU A 141 -2.76 -11.31 3.03
CA GLU A 141 -2.13 -12.60 2.96
C GLU A 141 -0.66 -12.43 3.20
N ARG A 142 -0.19 -12.95 4.33
CA ARG A 142 1.20 -12.86 4.66
C ARG A 142 1.90 -14.10 4.23
N ARG A 143 3.19 -14.00 3.98
CA ARG A 143 3.99 -15.17 3.73
C ARG A 143 4.05 -15.99 5.01
N THR A 144 3.94 -17.28 4.90
CA THR A 144 4.01 -18.15 6.06
C THR A 144 5.37 -18.82 6.08
N GLY A 145 5.71 -19.34 7.24
CA GLY A 145 6.99 -20.01 7.42
C GLY A 145 8.12 -19.00 7.59
N PRO A 146 9.34 -19.49 7.67
CA PRO A 146 10.49 -18.62 7.89
C PRO A 146 10.65 -17.69 6.72
N ARG A 147 10.67 -16.51 7.00
CA ARG A 147 10.76 -15.54 5.97
C ARG A 147 12.13 -15.33 5.53
N HIS A 148 12.70 -15.62 6.26
CA HIS A 148 13.94 -15.46 6.00
C HIS A 148 14.51 -16.21 6.92
N PRO A 149 14.88 -16.30 6.68
CA PRO A 149 15.37 -17.06 7.46
C PRO A 149 15.76 -17.01 8.01
#